data_0a15616032abf9f7636cfa183c89793d
#
_entry.id   0a15616032abf9f7636cfa183c89793d
#
_cell.length_a   1.000
_cell.length_b   1.000
_cell.length_c   1.000
_cell.angle_alpha   90.00
_cell.angle_beta   90.00
_cell.angle_gamma   90.00
#
_symmetry.space_group_name_H-M   'P 1'
#
loop_
_entity.id
_entity.type
_entity.pdbx_description
1 polymer ?
#
loop_
_entity_poly.entity_id
_entity_poly.type
_entity_poly.pdbx_seq_one_letter_code
_entity_poly.pdbx_strand_id
1 'polypeptide(L)'
;MRFHLSARAVIGAAFLTGMLLAAGNAVAAAKDYRFELVQAQPAGPGKTNVIVRLVHVPDSKPIAGAVLFETKSDMGPDGMPDMPGKVSALPADKPGLYRFQIETGMAGKWALNLAAKVQGEAETVRGSVTFQAAK
;
A
#
# COMPACT_ATOMS: atom_id res chain seq x y z
N MET A 1 -33.65 -64.72 -19.13
CA MET A 1 -33.44 -64.10 -18.91
C MET A 1 -32.79 -63.07 -19.15
N ARG A 2 -32.46 -62.47 -19.01
CA ARG A 2 -32.11 -61.49 -19.18
C ARG A 2 -31.90 -60.38 -18.98
N PHE A 3 -31.47 -59.81 -18.88
CA PHE A 3 -31.28 -58.77 -18.64
C PHE A 3 -30.82 -57.80 -18.90
N HIS A 4 -30.58 -57.12 -18.90
CA HIS A 4 -30.24 -56.21 -19.10
C HIS A 4 -29.95 -55.20 -18.85
N LEU A 5 -29.62 -54.70 -18.74
CA LEU A 5 -29.46 -53.77 -18.45
C LEU A 5 -29.04 -52.82 -18.76
N SER A 6 -28.99 -52.31 -18.78
CA SER A 6 -28.82 -51.43 -18.98
C SER A 6 -28.27 -50.44 -18.78
N ALA A 7 -27.92 -49.99 -18.63
CA ALA A 7 -27.48 -49.08 -18.39
C ALA A 7 -27.02 -48.13 -18.60
N ARG A 8 -26.80 -47.76 -18.48
CA ARG A 8 -26.59 -46.83 -18.69
C ARG A 8 -26.16 -45.79 -18.49
N ALA A 9 -25.84 -45.15 -18.35
CA ALA A 9 -25.59 -44.27 -18.16
C ALA A 9 -25.06 -43.35 -18.25
N VAL A 10 -24.66 -42.73 -18.13
CA VAL A 10 -24.28 -41.83 -18.18
C VAL A 10 -23.87 -40.83 -18.10
N ILE A 11 -23.56 -40.36 -17.96
CA ILE A 11 -23.25 -39.45 -17.90
C ILE A 11 -22.76 -38.47 -17.80
N GLY A 12 -22.57 -37.95 -17.69
CA GLY A 12 -22.14 -37.11 -17.44
C GLY A 12 -21.68 -36.19 -17.65
N ALA A 13 -21.42 -35.56 -17.54
CA ALA A 13 -21.16 -34.67 -17.66
C ALA A 13 -20.57 -33.76 -17.41
N ALA A 14 -20.32 -33.35 -17.21
CA ALA A 14 -19.78 -32.55 -16.88
C ALA A 14 -19.28 -31.43 -17.09
N PHE A 15 -18.96 -31.02 -16.88
CA PHE A 15 -18.60 -30.02 -17.03
C PHE A 15 -18.15 -29.09 -16.67
N LEU A 16 -17.79 -28.68 -16.51
CA LEU A 16 -17.35 -27.90 -16.20
C LEU A 16 -17.01 -26.89 -16.36
N THR A 17 -16.97 -26.46 -16.28
CA THR A 17 -16.74 -25.58 -16.39
C THR A 17 -16.08 -24.69 -16.14
N GLY A 18 -15.77 -24.38 -16.04
CA GLY A 18 -15.25 -23.50 -15.71
C GLY A 18 -14.82 -22.63 -15.78
N MET A 19 -14.61 -22.26 -15.57
CA MET A 19 -14.31 -21.40 -15.50
C MET A 19 -13.65 -20.67 -15.35
N LEU A 20 -13.31 -20.29 -15.36
CA LEU A 20 -12.75 -19.65 -15.21
C LEU A 20 -12.15 -18.85 -15.11
N LEU A 21 -11.94 -18.51 -15.11
CA LEU A 21 -11.44 -17.90 -15.04
C LEU A 21 -10.94 -17.04 -14.83
N ALA A 22 -10.82 -16.63 -14.84
CA ALA A 22 -10.72 -15.71 -14.75
C ALA A 22 -9.91 -15.25 -14.09
N ALA A 23 -10.05 -15.32 -13.73
CA ALA A 23 -9.53 -15.24 -12.98
C ALA A 23 -8.38 -14.68 -13.00
N GLY A 24 -7.84 -14.89 -13.13
CA GLY A 24 -6.72 -14.52 -12.96
C GLY A 24 -6.41 -13.24 -13.09
N ASN A 25 -7.23 -12.55 -13.22
CA ASN A 25 -6.97 -11.34 -13.43
C ASN A 25 -7.35 -10.54 -12.53
N ALA A 26 -7.46 -10.94 -11.37
CA ALA A 26 -7.82 -10.06 -10.35
C ALA A 26 -6.82 -8.97 -10.33
N VAL A 27 -7.20 -7.85 -10.76
CA VAL A 27 -6.37 -6.67 -10.67
C VAL A 27 -6.40 -6.24 -9.22
N ALA A 28 -5.26 -6.11 -8.59
CA ALA A 28 -5.21 -5.61 -7.23
C ALA A 28 -5.75 -4.19 -7.21
N ALA A 29 -6.70 -3.92 -6.37
CA ALA A 29 -7.25 -2.59 -6.21
C ALA A 29 -6.32 -1.76 -5.33
N ALA A 30 -6.44 -0.44 -5.42
CA ALA A 30 -5.66 0.45 -4.57
C ALA A 30 -5.85 0.14 -3.08
N LYS A 31 -7.00 -0.36 -2.71
CA LYS A 31 -7.28 -0.74 -1.32
C LYS A 31 -6.50 -1.96 -0.87
N ASP A 32 -5.87 -2.68 -1.79
CA ASP A 32 -5.06 -3.84 -1.43
C ASP A 32 -3.65 -3.44 -1.03
N TYR A 33 -3.38 -2.16 -0.96
CA TYR A 33 -2.08 -1.64 -0.57
C TYR A 33 -2.20 -0.74 0.64
N ARG A 34 -1.15 -0.68 1.42
CA ARG A 34 -1.14 0.16 2.60
C ARG A 34 0.26 0.69 2.85
N PHE A 35 0.33 1.95 3.28
CA PHE A 35 1.57 2.51 3.78
C PHE A 35 1.65 2.27 5.28
N GLU A 36 2.80 1.83 5.73
CA GLU A 36 3.05 1.59 7.14
C GLU A 36 4.22 2.42 7.61
N LEU A 37 4.10 3.03 8.76
CA LEU A 37 5.21 3.74 9.36
C LEU A 37 6.19 2.72 9.94
N VAL A 38 7.43 2.79 9.52
CA VAL A 38 8.48 1.93 10.07
C VAL A 38 9.21 2.65 11.19
N GLN A 39 9.51 3.93 10.97
CA GLN A 39 10.32 4.67 11.92
C GLN A 39 10.19 6.17 11.69
N ALA A 40 10.24 6.94 12.75
CA ALA A 40 10.32 8.38 12.68
C ALA A 40 11.37 8.82 13.70
N GLN A 41 12.36 9.59 13.27
CA GLN A 41 13.44 10.03 14.13
C GLN A 41 13.77 11.47 13.92
N PRO A 42 14.14 12.19 14.98
CA PRO A 42 14.62 13.56 14.80
C PRO A 42 15.85 13.58 13.88
N ALA A 43 15.90 14.56 13.01
CA ALA A 43 17.00 14.70 12.06
C ALA A 43 17.60 16.09 12.17
N GLY A 44 17.68 16.61 13.36
CA GLY A 44 18.15 17.96 13.61
C GLY A 44 17.00 18.89 13.96
N PRO A 45 17.28 20.13 14.30
CA PRO A 45 16.23 21.07 14.70
C PRO A 45 15.18 21.24 13.62
N GLY A 46 13.94 21.02 13.98
CA GLY A 46 12.82 21.25 13.08
C GLY A 46 12.72 20.25 11.94
N LYS A 47 13.38 19.11 12.03
CA LYS A 47 13.33 18.09 10.96
C LYS A 47 13.14 16.71 11.53
N THR A 48 12.40 15.89 10.80
CA THR A 48 12.14 14.51 11.19
C THR A 48 12.37 13.61 9.97
N ASN A 49 13.15 12.56 10.15
CA ASN A 49 13.29 11.56 9.10
C ASN A 49 12.26 10.48 9.34
N VAL A 50 11.53 10.13 8.30
CA VAL A 50 10.45 9.16 8.36
C VAL A 50 10.72 8.05 7.35
N ILE A 51 10.55 6.81 7.78
CA ILE A 51 10.66 5.66 6.90
C ILE A 51 9.30 4.99 6.84
N VAL A 52 8.81 4.80 5.63
CA VAL A 52 7.54 4.11 5.42
C VAL A 52 7.77 2.88 4.54
N ARG A 53 6.89 1.93 4.67
CA ARG A 53 6.89 0.73 3.85
C ARG A 53 5.55 0.69 3.12
N LEU A 54 5.59 0.37 1.83
CA LEU A 54 4.37 0.13 1.08
C LEU A 54 4.18 -1.37 0.99
N VAL A 55 3.03 -1.85 1.41
CA VAL A 55 2.75 -3.27 1.52
C VAL A 55 1.54 -3.65 0.70
N HIS A 56 1.64 -4.77 0.00
CA HIS A 56 0.49 -5.40 -0.63
C HIS A 56 -0.17 -6.25 0.45
N VAL A 57 -1.35 -5.83 0.89
CA VAL A 57 -1.99 -6.37 2.08
C VAL A 57 -2.27 -7.87 2.00
N PRO A 58 -2.80 -8.41 0.90
CA PRO A 58 -3.16 -9.83 0.87
C PRO A 58 -2.02 -10.79 1.16
N ASP A 59 -0.80 -10.46 0.76
CA ASP A 59 0.35 -11.34 0.97
C ASP A 59 1.42 -10.70 1.85
N SER A 60 1.16 -9.52 2.37
CA SER A 60 2.06 -8.77 3.26
C SER A 60 3.43 -8.51 2.65
N LYS A 61 3.50 -8.46 1.34
CA LYS A 61 4.80 -8.23 0.69
C LYS A 61 5.11 -6.76 0.52
N PRO A 62 6.33 -6.35 0.84
CA PRO A 62 6.75 -4.98 0.57
C PRO A 62 6.83 -4.75 -0.93
N ILE A 63 6.45 -3.56 -1.36
CA ILE A 63 6.45 -3.21 -2.78
C ILE A 63 7.60 -2.26 -3.05
N ALA A 64 8.56 -2.74 -3.82
CA ALA A 64 9.68 -1.93 -4.26
C ALA A 64 9.34 -1.25 -5.58
N GLY A 65 10.02 -0.17 -5.86
CA GLY A 65 9.92 0.48 -7.16
C GLY A 65 8.65 1.25 -7.42
N ALA A 66 7.85 1.50 -6.42
CA ALA A 66 6.69 2.38 -6.58
C ALA A 66 7.17 3.82 -6.75
N VAL A 67 6.46 4.56 -7.57
CA VAL A 67 6.77 5.98 -7.77
C VAL A 67 5.83 6.79 -6.90
N LEU A 68 6.38 7.39 -5.86
CA LEU A 68 5.61 8.24 -4.97
C LEU A 68 5.63 9.65 -5.55
N PHE A 69 4.57 10.02 -6.21
CA PHE A 69 4.49 11.29 -6.92
C PHE A 69 3.81 12.40 -6.13
N GLU A 70 3.23 12.06 -5.00
CA GLU A 70 2.67 13.06 -4.12
C GLU A 70 3.08 12.74 -2.69
N THR A 71 3.73 13.71 -2.05
CA THR A 71 4.17 13.56 -0.67
C THR A 71 3.91 14.88 0.02
N LYS A 72 2.98 14.90 0.94
CA LYS A 72 2.60 16.10 1.66
C LYS A 72 2.50 15.79 3.15
N SER A 73 2.91 16.74 3.95
CA SER A 73 2.85 16.57 5.39
C SER A 73 2.16 17.74 6.04
N ASP A 74 1.39 17.48 7.07
CA ASP A 74 0.71 18.53 7.84
C ASP A 74 0.43 18.05 9.26
N MET A 75 -0.04 18.94 10.09
CA MET A 75 -0.38 18.63 11.47
C MET A 75 -1.88 18.34 11.64
N GLY A 76 -2.53 17.74 10.63
CA GLY A 76 -3.92 17.36 10.76
C GLY A 76 -4.23 16.52 11.97
N PRO A 77 -3.39 15.52 12.34
CA PRO A 77 -3.66 14.72 13.54
C PRO A 77 -3.71 15.52 14.84
N ASP A 78 -3.07 16.70 14.88
CA ASP A 78 -3.16 17.59 16.03
C ASP A 78 -4.14 18.73 15.77
N GLY A 79 -5.02 18.57 14.79
CA GLY A 79 -6.06 19.56 14.54
C GLY A 79 -5.62 20.77 13.76
N MET A 80 -4.44 20.71 13.14
CA MET A 80 -3.90 21.83 12.39
C MET A 80 -3.55 21.41 10.95
N PRO A 81 -4.56 21.10 10.14
CA PRO A 81 -4.28 20.66 8.76
C PRO A 81 -3.68 21.74 7.88
N ASP A 82 -3.78 23.00 8.29
CA ASP A 82 -3.21 24.10 7.52
C ASP A 82 -1.75 24.38 7.88
N MET A 83 -1.15 23.55 8.71
CA MET A 83 0.25 23.69 9.09
C MET A 83 1.06 22.68 8.28
N PRO A 84 1.63 23.07 7.14
CA PRO A 84 2.34 22.14 6.28
C PRO A 84 3.79 21.97 6.70
N GLY A 85 4.36 20.84 6.32
CA GLY A 85 5.78 20.60 6.43
C GLY A 85 6.33 20.21 5.06
N LYS A 86 7.47 20.77 4.71
CA LYS A 86 8.11 20.43 3.44
C LYS A 86 8.66 19.03 3.50
N VAL A 87 8.38 18.23 2.47
CA VAL A 87 8.81 16.83 2.39
C VAL A 87 9.87 16.69 1.31
N SER A 88 10.97 16.05 1.67
CA SER A 88 12.04 15.76 0.71
C SER A 88 12.29 14.26 0.72
N ALA A 89 12.34 13.66 -0.46
CA ALA A 89 12.64 12.24 -0.56
C ALA A 89 14.12 12.00 -0.33
N LEU A 90 14.44 10.92 0.36
CA LEU A 90 15.81 10.50 0.60
C LEU A 90 16.02 9.14 -0.03
N PRO A 91 17.28 8.78 -0.35
CA PRO A 91 17.56 7.45 -0.87
C PRO A 91 17.14 6.39 0.15
N ALA A 92 16.51 5.31 -0.33
CA ALA A 92 16.10 4.22 0.53
C ALA A 92 17.24 3.22 0.66
N ASP A 93 17.35 2.60 1.83
CA ASP A 93 18.40 1.62 2.07
C ASP A 93 18.03 0.24 1.60
N LYS A 94 16.74 -0.06 1.52
CA LYS A 94 16.26 -1.39 1.19
C LYS A 94 15.04 -1.34 0.28
N PRO A 95 14.86 -2.33 -0.59
CA PRO A 95 13.66 -2.39 -1.42
C PRO A 95 12.41 -2.42 -0.57
N GLY A 96 11.39 -1.71 -0.99
CA GLY A 96 10.12 -1.66 -0.27
C GLY A 96 10.05 -0.63 0.83
N LEU A 97 11.17 0.04 1.14
CA LEU A 97 11.19 1.13 2.09
C LEU A 97 11.36 2.45 1.37
N TYR A 98 10.70 3.48 1.88
CA TYR A 98 10.76 4.82 1.31
C TYR A 98 11.08 5.78 2.43
N ARG A 99 12.06 6.65 2.22
CA ARG A 99 12.55 7.55 3.25
C ARG A 99 12.30 8.98 2.89
N PHE A 100 11.93 9.76 3.89
CA PHE A 100 11.65 11.16 3.70
C PHE A 100 12.20 11.97 4.85
N GLN A 101 12.58 13.20 4.56
CA GLN A 101 12.88 14.17 5.60
C GLN A 101 11.79 15.23 5.55
N ILE A 102 11.18 15.48 6.68
CA ILE A 102 10.07 16.41 6.77
C ILE A 102 10.47 17.56 7.69
N GLU A 103 10.21 18.77 7.21
CA GLU A 103 10.45 19.93 8.04
C GLU A 103 9.27 20.08 8.99
N THR A 104 9.50 19.64 10.22
CA THR A 104 8.48 19.66 11.27
C THR A 104 8.86 20.74 12.24
N GLY A 105 8.56 21.99 11.91
CA GLY A 105 8.95 23.12 12.72
C GLY A 105 8.32 23.17 14.10
N MET A 106 7.42 22.24 14.39
CA MET A 106 6.71 22.22 15.65
C MET A 106 6.57 20.79 16.10
N ALA A 107 6.72 20.54 17.38
CA ALA A 107 6.53 19.22 17.96
C ALA A 107 5.04 18.86 17.91
N GLY A 108 4.73 17.60 17.80
CA GLY A 108 3.35 17.14 17.81
C GLY A 108 3.13 16.01 16.83
N LYS A 109 1.87 15.76 16.55
CA LYS A 109 1.49 14.67 15.64
C LYS A 109 1.33 15.20 14.23
N TRP A 110 2.05 14.59 13.33
CA TRP A 110 2.06 14.96 11.92
C TRP A 110 1.56 13.80 11.06
N ALA A 111 0.96 14.13 9.96
CA ALA A 111 0.59 13.15 8.95
C ALA A 111 1.53 13.29 7.77
N LEU A 112 1.88 12.17 7.17
CA LEU A 112 2.55 12.13 5.87
C LEU A 112 1.56 11.48 4.91
N ASN A 113 1.08 12.29 3.97
CA ASN A 113 0.09 11.85 3.00
C ASN A 113 0.81 11.49 1.70
N LEU A 114 0.53 10.31 1.19
CA LEU A 114 1.30 9.75 0.10
C LEU A 114 0.38 9.28 -1.03
N ALA A 115 0.86 9.45 -2.26
CA ALA A 115 0.21 8.86 -3.41
C ALA A 115 1.28 8.22 -4.27
N ALA A 116 1.05 7.00 -4.68
CA ALA A 116 2.03 6.22 -5.42
C ALA A 116 1.42 5.54 -6.62
N LYS A 117 2.26 5.38 -7.64
CA LYS A 117 1.97 4.52 -8.78
C LYS A 117 2.74 3.23 -8.57
N VAL A 118 2.03 2.13 -8.55
CA VAL A 118 2.63 0.81 -8.42
C VAL A 118 2.64 0.17 -9.80
N GLN A 119 3.77 -0.39 -10.18
CA GLN A 119 3.91 -0.99 -11.48
C GLN A 119 2.89 -2.12 -11.64
N GLY A 120 2.17 -2.09 -12.73
CA GLY A 120 1.14 -3.08 -13.01
C GLY A 120 -0.24 -2.71 -12.49
N GLU A 121 -0.36 -1.64 -11.72
CA GLU A 121 -1.65 -1.21 -11.19
C GLU A 121 -2.19 0.00 -11.92
N ALA A 122 -3.47 -0.05 -12.27
CA ALA A 122 -4.11 1.06 -12.96
C ALA A 122 -4.47 2.18 -12.00
N GLU A 123 -4.76 1.86 -10.76
CA GLU A 123 -5.20 2.86 -9.79
C GLU A 123 -4.04 3.43 -9.00
N THR A 124 -4.15 4.70 -8.63
CA THR A 124 -3.20 5.33 -7.73
C THR A 124 -3.43 4.81 -6.31
N VAL A 125 -2.36 4.43 -5.64
CA VAL A 125 -2.42 4.02 -4.24
C VAL A 125 -2.23 5.24 -3.38
N ARG A 126 -3.20 5.55 -2.53
CA ARG A 126 -3.14 6.70 -1.63
C ARG A 126 -3.21 6.22 -0.20
N GLY A 127 -2.50 6.89 0.66
CA GLY A 127 -2.52 6.56 2.07
C GLY A 127 -1.85 7.62 2.90
N SER A 128 -1.89 7.41 4.19
CA SER A 128 -1.33 8.35 5.14
C SER A 128 -0.74 7.59 6.31
N VAL A 129 0.35 8.08 6.84
CA VAL A 129 0.89 7.58 8.09
C VAL A 129 0.99 8.75 9.07
N THR A 130 0.82 8.46 10.34
CA THR A 130 0.93 9.46 11.39
C THR A 130 2.19 9.21 12.18
N PHE A 131 2.94 10.25 12.46
CA PHE A 131 4.16 10.12 13.23
C PHE A 131 4.26 11.27 14.23
N GLN A 132 5.08 11.06 15.25
CA GLN A 132 5.30 12.06 16.28
C GLN A 132 6.60 12.80 15.99
N ALA A 133 6.52 14.12 15.91
CA ALA A 133 7.73 14.94 15.76
C ALA A 133 8.16 15.42 17.12
N ALA A 134 9.44 15.25 17.40
CA ALA A 134 10.03 15.76 18.64
C ALA A 134 10.46 17.20 18.43
N LYS A 135 10.61 17.89 19.53
CA LYS A 135 11.02 19.26 19.51
C LYS A 135 12.50 19.41 19.22
#